data_d10c42d6db798c6e5d675c03b180b3b4
#
_entry.id   d10c42d6db798c6e5d675c03b180b3b4
#
_cell.length_a   1.000
_cell.length_b   1.000
_cell.length_c   1.000
_cell.angle_alpha   90.00
_cell.angle_beta   90.00
_cell.angle_gamma   90.00
#
_symmetry.space_group_name_H-M   'P 1'
#
loop_
_entity.id
_entity.type
_entity.pdbx_description
1 polymer ?
#
loop_
_entity_poly.entity_id
_entity_poly.type
_entity_poly.pdbx_seq_one_letter_code
_entity_poly.pdbx_strand_id
1 'polypeptide(L)'
;YLFNQRWFPSRYNRSYPIFYNRNLNLHNGVANSEFKIGNNITYQKVFSSAVDDVIVVDISFSEPSNVSFKLSRGINIKEEDDLDFDPSNHLNIPGWKGDYNDSTFKIEYNKGDDWVNFTGQIIDYPNEKEGPGGNHMKFASVLKVHSTDGEIETLSQNSNAKINLINATHVTLIFT
;
A
#
# COMPACT_ATOMS: atom_id res chain seq x y z
N TYR A 1 0.03 -2.28 -4.77
CA TYR A 1 -0.47 -0.92 -4.43
C TYR A 1 0.18 -0.46 -3.13
N LEU A 2 1.52 -0.23 -3.14
CA LEU A 2 2.30 0.22 -1.99
C LEU A 2 2.12 1.71 -1.68
N PHE A 3 1.61 2.50 -2.61
CA PHE A 3 1.48 3.93 -2.45
C PHE A 3 0.12 4.40 -2.93
N ASN A 4 -0.88 4.26 -2.08
CA ASN A 4 -2.13 4.98 -2.28
C ASN A 4 -2.02 6.37 -1.64
N GLN A 5 -1.02 7.17 -2.03
CA GLN A 5 -1.14 8.61 -1.91
C GLN A 5 -2.05 9.07 -3.04
N ARG A 6 -3.36 9.08 -2.77
CA ARG A 6 -4.32 9.72 -3.66
C ARG A 6 -4.04 11.22 -3.70
N TRP A 7 -3.42 11.64 -4.77
CA TRP A 7 -3.23 13.04 -5.13
C TRP A 7 -4.51 13.58 -5.76
N PHE A 8 -5.60 13.69 -4.98
CA PHE A 8 -6.76 14.45 -5.38
C PHE A 8 -6.96 15.62 -4.41
N PRO A 9 -7.17 16.83 -4.93
CA PRO A 9 -7.41 17.98 -4.10
C PRO A 9 -8.75 17.85 -3.38
N SER A 10 -8.75 17.42 -2.13
CA SER A 10 -9.90 17.68 -1.29
C SER A 10 -9.91 19.16 -0.94
N ARG A 11 -11.07 19.79 -0.94
CA ARG A 11 -11.24 21.23 -0.69
C ARG A 11 -10.87 21.67 0.72
N TYR A 12 -10.36 20.80 1.57
CA TYR A 12 -10.06 21.05 2.96
C TYR A 12 -8.62 20.69 3.30
N ASN A 13 -7.78 21.73 3.43
CA ASN A 13 -6.52 21.79 4.19
C ASN A 13 -5.49 20.66 4.01
N ARG A 14 -5.29 20.13 2.82
CA ARG A 14 -4.17 19.24 2.52
C ARG A 14 -2.96 20.05 2.04
N SER A 15 -1.80 19.81 2.65
CA SER A 15 -0.54 20.36 2.17
C SER A 15 -0.23 19.77 0.80
N TYR A 16 -0.28 20.59 -0.24
CA TYR A 16 0.17 20.17 -1.58
C TYR A 16 1.69 20.12 -1.64
N PRO A 17 2.28 19.22 -2.42
CA PRO A 17 3.70 19.32 -2.67
C PRO A 17 3.98 20.63 -3.41
N ILE A 18 4.92 21.40 -2.88
CA ILE A 18 5.41 22.62 -3.50
C ILE A 18 6.24 22.28 -4.74
N PHE A 19 6.83 21.10 -4.72
CA PHE A 19 7.68 20.57 -5.77
C PHE A 19 7.45 19.06 -5.88
N TYR A 20 7.43 18.53 -7.11
CA TYR A 20 7.35 17.09 -7.37
C TYR A 20 8.14 16.76 -8.64
N ASN A 21 9.08 15.82 -8.53
CA ASN A 21 9.82 15.26 -9.64
C ASN A 21 9.78 13.74 -9.57
N ARG A 22 9.63 13.08 -10.72
CA ARG A 22 9.65 11.62 -10.84
C ARG A 22 10.35 11.20 -12.11
N ASN A 23 11.23 10.22 -12.01
CA ASN A 23 11.88 9.62 -13.15
C ASN A 23 12.00 8.09 -13.00
N LEU A 24 12.08 7.40 -14.12
CA LEU A 24 12.39 5.98 -14.21
C LEU A 24 13.68 5.82 -15.02
N ASN A 25 14.71 5.26 -14.40
CA ASN A 25 15.93 4.89 -15.09
C ASN A 25 15.76 3.51 -15.73
N LEU A 26 15.59 3.49 -17.05
CA LEU A 26 15.36 2.24 -17.82
C LEU A 26 16.57 1.31 -17.85
N HIS A 27 17.79 1.83 -17.59
CA HIS A 27 18.99 1.01 -17.59
C HIS A 27 19.10 0.08 -16.38
N ASN A 28 18.68 0.54 -15.22
CA ASN A 28 18.75 -0.20 -13.96
C ASN A 28 17.38 -0.50 -13.33
N GLY A 29 16.29 -0.09 -13.96
CA GLY A 29 14.92 -0.33 -13.47
C GLY A 29 14.54 0.42 -12.20
N VAL A 30 15.30 1.48 -11.82
CA VAL A 30 15.03 2.24 -10.59
C VAL A 30 14.09 3.40 -10.87
N ALA A 31 12.97 3.42 -10.18
CA ALA A 31 12.07 4.56 -10.13
C ALA A 31 12.47 5.48 -8.96
N ASN A 32 12.67 6.77 -9.26
CA ASN A 32 12.98 7.79 -8.27
C ASN A 32 11.86 8.81 -8.22
N SER A 33 11.52 9.27 -7.03
CA SER A 33 10.66 10.43 -6.85
C SER A 33 11.21 11.34 -5.76
N GLU A 34 11.03 12.63 -5.96
CA GLU A 34 11.42 13.70 -5.04
C GLU A 34 10.23 14.65 -4.93
N PHE A 35 9.83 14.96 -3.72
CA PHE A 35 8.76 15.93 -3.49
C PHE A 35 8.95 16.66 -2.16
N LYS A 36 8.35 17.86 -2.08
CA LYS A 36 8.42 18.71 -0.91
C LYS A 36 7.02 18.97 -0.37
N ILE A 37 6.83 18.67 0.92
CA ILE A 37 5.60 19.00 1.67
C ILE A 37 6.00 19.88 2.86
N GLY A 38 5.50 21.10 2.87
CA GLY A 38 5.97 22.10 3.85
C GLY A 38 7.46 22.38 3.66
N ASN A 39 8.26 22.18 4.69
CA ASN A 39 9.71 22.32 4.64
C ASN A 39 10.43 21.00 4.37
N ASN A 40 9.75 19.87 4.53
CA ASN A 40 10.36 18.56 4.39
C ASN A 40 10.44 18.12 2.92
N ILE A 41 11.63 17.69 2.48
CA ILE A 41 11.86 17.08 1.19
C ILE A 41 11.97 15.58 1.38
N THR A 42 11.19 14.84 0.59
CA THR A 42 11.20 13.38 0.58
C THR A 42 11.82 12.88 -0.72
N TYR A 43 12.83 12.02 -0.59
CA TYR A 43 13.45 11.28 -1.68
C TYR A 43 13.04 9.82 -1.56
N GLN A 44 12.61 9.25 -2.68
CA GLN A 44 12.17 7.87 -2.71
C GLN A 44 12.78 7.15 -3.90
N LYS A 45 13.28 5.94 -3.66
CA LYS A 45 13.73 5.01 -4.69
C LYS A 45 12.93 3.71 -4.57
N VAL A 46 12.49 3.19 -5.71
CA VAL A 46 11.79 1.91 -5.78
C VAL A 46 12.39 1.08 -6.88
N PHE A 47 12.69 -0.17 -6.58
CA PHE A 47 13.13 -1.14 -7.57
C PHE A 47 12.69 -2.56 -7.19
N SER A 48 12.61 -3.45 -8.17
CA SER A 48 12.35 -4.87 -7.99
C SER A 48 13.65 -5.64 -8.14
N SER A 49 13.97 -6.52 -7.18
CA SER A 49 15.04 -7.49 -7.28
C SER A 49 14.47 -8.80 -7.83
N ALA A 50 14.89 -9.16 -9.05
CA ALA A 50 14.49 -10.42 -9.64
C ALA A 50 15.22 -11.63 -9.03
N VAL A 51 16.36 -11.40 -8.36
CA VAL A 51 17.14 -12.45 -7.69
C VAL A 51 16.50 -12.84 -6.36
N ASP A 52 16.02 -11.85 -5.62
CA ASP A 52 15.46 -12.04 -4.28
C ASP A 52 13.92 -12.10 -4.29
N ASP A 53 13.31 -11.83 -5.45
CA ASP A 53 11.86 -11.83 -5.67
C ASP A 53 11.10 -10.84 -4.77
N VAL A 54 11.69 -9.66 -4.56
CA VAL A 54 11.17 -8.61 -3.69
C VAL A 54 11.13 -7.24 -4.38
N ILE A 55 10.28 -6.36 -3.86
CA ILE A 55 10.31 -4.93 -4.16
C ILE A 55 10.98 -4.21 -2.98
N VAL A 56 11.98 -3.39 -3.29
CA VAL A 56 12.67 -2.56 -2.31
C VAL A 56 12.21 -1.12 -2.47
N VAL A 57 11.88 -0.50 -1.35
CA VAL A 57 11.49 0.91 -1.25
C VAL A 57 12.41 1.59 -0.25
N ASP A 58 13.22 2.52 -0.74
CA ASP A 58 14.14 3.31 0.06
C ASP A 58 13.66 4.76 0.10
N ILE A 59 13.47 5.31 1.28
CA ILE A 59 12.92 6.65 1.49
C ILE A 59 13.82 7.42 2.45
N SER A 60 14.16 8.67 2.08
CA SER A 60 14.87 9.61 2.93
C SER A 60 14.08 10.90 3.08
N PHE A 61 14.09 11.46 4.26
CA PHE A 61 13.45 12.72 4.61
C PHE A 61 14.50 13.75 4.98
N SER A 62 14.35 15.00 4.55
CA SER A 62 15.27 16.08 4.91
C SER A 62 15.21 16.47 6.40
N GLU A 63 14.10 16.12 7.06
CA GLU A 63 13.87 16.33 8.49
C GLU A 63 13.16 15.11 9.08
N PRO A 64 13.34 14.82 10.40
CA PRO A 64 12.67 13.71 11.05
C PRO A 64 11.14 13.75 10.86
N SER A 65 10.57 12.64 10.48
CA SER A 65 9.18 12.53 10.07
C SER A 65 8.47 11.35 10.72
N ASN A 66 7.17 11.53 10.97
CA ASN A 66 6.29 10.44 11.33
C ASN A 66 5.57 9.98 10.07
N VAL A 67 5.74 8.70 9.70
CA VAL A 67 5.16 8.13 8.49
C VAL A 67 4.49 6.80 8.78
N SER A 68 3.46 6.48 8.02
CA SER A 68 2.71 5.23 8.16
C SER A 68 2.63 4.50 6.83
N PHE A 69 2.93 3.22 6.86
CA PHE A 69 2.81 2.30 5.72
C PHE A 69 1.70 1.31 6.00
N LYS A 70 0.71 1.29 5.13
CA LYS A 70 -0.46 0.42 5.26
C LYS A 70 -0.36 -0.72 4.26
N LEU A 71 -0.49 -1.95 4.75
CA LEU A 71 -0.64 -3.14 3.95
C LEU A 71 -2.09 -3.61 3.99
N SER A 72 -2.74 -3.64 2.84
CA SER A 72 -4.13 -4.11 2.72
C SER A 72 -4.36 -4.72 1.35
N ARG A 73 -5.28 -5.67 1.25
CA ARG A 73 -5.82 -6.12 -0.02
C ARG A 73 -7.18 -5.47 -0.26
N GLY A 74 -7.31 -4.92 -1.46
CA GLY A 74 -8.54 -4.25 -1.87
C GLY A 74 -8.52 -2.74 -1.62
N ILE A 75 -9.47 -2.07 -2.23
CA ILE A 75 -9.75 -0.66 -1.97
C ILE A 75 -10.70 -0.65 -0.79
N ASN A 76 -10.24 -0.19 0.37
CA ASN A 76 -11.14 0.05 1.48
C ASN A 76 -11.96 1.30 1.16
N ILE A 77 -13.12 1.10 0.54
CA ILE A 77 -14.04 2.16 0.08
C ILE A 77 -14.71 2.86 1.28
N LYS A 78 -14.56 2.31 2.49
CA LYS A 78 -15.21 2.80 3.73
C LYS A 78 -14.25 3.49 4.69
N GLU A 79 -13.22 4.16 4.22
CA GLU A 79 -12.59 5.17 5.08
C GLU A 79 -13.49 6.41 5.03
N GLU A 80 -14.09 6.76 6.16
CA GLU A 80 -15.05 7.89 6.34
C GLU A 80 -14.54 9.26 5.87
N ASP A 81 -13.28 9.34 5.47
CA ASP A 81 -12.63 10.57 5.01
C ASP A 81 -12.70 10.78 3.47
N ASP A 82 -13.26 9.85 2.70
CA ASP A 82 -13.30 9.94 1.24
C ASP A 82 -14.73 10.21 0.74
N LEU A 83 -15.27 11.37 1.14
CA LEU A 83 -16.61 11.83 0.78
C LEU A 83 -16.81 12.08 -0.74
N ASP A 84 -15.75 12.06 -1.54
CA ASP A 84 -15.79 12.33 -2.99
C ASP A 84 -15.56 11.08 -3.85
N PHE A 85 -15.47 9.89 -3.24
CA PHE A 85 -15.30 8.66 -4.00
C PHE A 85 -16.66 8.08 -4.40
N ASP A 86 -17.04 8.27 -5.64
CA ASP A 86 -18.15 7.55 -6.27
C ASP A 86 -17.62 6.24 -6.90
N PRO A 87 -17.85 5.08 -6.28
CA PRO A 87 -17.40 3.80 -6.83
C PRO A 87 -18.06 3.48 -8.18
N SER A 88 -19.19 4.11 -8.53
CA SER A 88 -19.88 3.91 -9.81
C SER A 88 -19.14 4.56 -10.97
N ASN A 89 -18.27 5.53 -10.73
CA ASN A 89 -17.56 6.30 -11.75
C ASN A 89 -16.13 5.78 -12.05
N HIS A 90 -15.58 4.85 -11.26
CA HIS A 90 -14.15 4.57 -11.35
C HIS A 90 -13.74 3.49 -12.33
N LEU A 91 -14.60 2.60 -12.71
CA LEU A 91 -14.24 1.55 -13.66
C LEU A 91 -15.48 1.14 -14.46
N ASN A 92 -15.80 1.90 -15.48
CA ASN A 92 -16.70 1.45 -16.53
C ASN A 92 -16.00 0.37 -17.38
N ILE A 93 -15.51 -0.69 -16.70
CA ILE A 93 -15.06 -1.91 -17.37
C ILE A 93 -16.32 -2.76 -17.56
N PRO A 94 -16.79 -2.93 -18.80
CA PRO A 94 -17.97 -3.74 -19.05
C PRO A 94 -17.78 -5.15 -18.47
N GLY A 95 -18.66 -5.55 -17.57
CA GLY A 95 -18.62 -6.88 -16.94
C GLY A 95 -17.96 -6.95 -15.57
N TRP A 96 -17.32 -5.89 -15.07
CA TRP A 96 -16.75 -5.86 -13.73
C TRP A 96 -17.76 -5.25 -12.74
N LYS A 97 -18.53 -6.10 -12.10
CA LYS A 97 -19.28 -5.71 -10.89
C LYS A 97 -18.32 -5.84 -9.73
N GLY A 98 -17.71 -4.72 -9.35
CA GLY A 98 -16.76 -4.64 -8.25
C GLY A 98 -17.39 -4.75 -6.86
N ASP A 99 -18.24 -5.74 -6.67
CA ASP A 99 -18.63 -6.16 -5.34
C ASP A 99 -17.47 -6.98 -4.76
N TYR A 100 -16.43 -6.28 -4.29
CA TYR A 100 -15.50 -6.85 -3.33
C TYR A 100 -16.24 -7.05 -2.00
N ASN A 101 -17.13 -8.01 -1.99
CA ASN A 101 -17.68 -8.49 -0.76
C ASN A 101 -16.60 -9.24 0.00
N ASP A 102 -16.48 -9.00 1.31
CA ASP A 102 -15.66 -9.77 2.24
C ASP A 102 -15.98 -11.30 2.17
N SER A 103 -17.03 -11.66 1.45
CA SER A 103 -17.49 -13.02 1.24
C SER A 103 -16.71 -13.81 0.17
N THR A 104 -15.96 -13.14 -0.75
CA THR A 104 -15.22 -13.81 -1.83
C THR A 104 -13.81 -14.20 -1.46
N PHE A 105 -13.32 -13.82 -0.28
CA PHE A 105 -12.01 -14.21 0.23
C PHE A 105 -11.92 -14.11 1.74
N LYS A 106 -11.08 -14.96 2.32
CA LYS A 106 -10.68 -14.86 3.73
C LYS A 106 -9.31 -14.24 3.78
N ILE A 107 -9.14 -13.21 4.61
CA ILE A 107 -7.85 -12.55 4.84
C ILE A 107 -7.59 -12.46 6.33
N GLU A 108 -6.35 -12.78 6.71
CA GLU A 108 -5.82 -12.60 8.05
C GLU A 108 -4.63 -11.66 7.99
N TYR A 109 -4.61 -10.68 8.89
CA TYR A 109 -3.53 -9.71 9.02
C TYR A 109 -2.75 -10.01 10.30
N ASN A 110 -1.43 -10.10 10.19
CA ASN A 110 -0.54 -10.35 11.31
C ASN A 110 0.58 -9.30 11.36
N LYS A 111 1.29 -9.25 12.48
CA LYS A 111 2.40 -8.35 12.73
C LYS A 111 3.50 -8.99 13.56
N GLY A 112 4.73 -8.54 13.37
CA GLY A 112 5.89 -8.71 14.24
C GLY A 112 6.42 -7.37 14.70
N ASP A 113 7.64 -7.31 15.19
CA ASP A 113 8.25 -6.08 15.69
C ASP A 113 8.61 -5.11 14.55
N ASP A 114 9.04 -5.63 13.42
CA ASP A 114 9.51 -4.87 12.24
C ASP A 114 8.80 -5.23 10.93
N TRP A 115 7.73 -6.03 10.99
CA TRP A 115 6.99 -6.47 9.81
C TRP A 115 5.49 -6.58 10.05
N VAL A 116 4.77 -6.49 8.96
CA VAL A 116 3.34 -6.83 8.88
C VAL A 116 3.09 -7.71 7.67
N ASN A 117 2.11 -8.60 7.75
CA ASN A 117 1.71 -9.42 6.61
C ASN A 117 0.20 -9.55 6.51
N PHE A 118 -0.24 -10.02 5.38
CA PHE A 118 -1.53 -10.70 5.26
C PHE A 118 -1.36 -12.04 4.55
N THR A 119 -2.22 -12.98 4.93
CA THR A 119 -2.45 -14.23 4.21
C THR A 119 -3.92 -14.35 3.88
N GLY A 120 -4.25 -15.00 2.79
CA GLY A 120 -5.64 -15.16 2.42
C GLY A 120 -5.88 -16.28 1.41
N GLN A 121 -7.16 -16.52 1.16
CA GLN A 121 -7.62 -17.50 0.20
C GLN A 121 -8.84 -16.99 -0.54
N ILE A 122 -8.86 -17.16 -1.85
CA ILE A 122 -10.04 -16.91 -2.67
C ILE A 122 -11.05 -18.02 -2.42
N ILE A 123 -12.31 -17.62 -2.23
CA ILE A 123 -13.44 -18.52 -2.01
C ILE A 123 -14.48 -18.20 -3.07
N ASP A 124 -14.91 -19.21 -3.83
CA ASP A 124 -16.04 -19.11 -4.72
C ASP A 124 -17.27 -19.75 -4.09
N TYR A 125 -18.40 -19.09 -4.29
CA TYR A 125 -19.68 -19.66 -3.94
C TYR A 125 -20.23 -20.48 -5.10
N PRO A 126 -20.98 -21.57 -4.83
CA PRO A 126 -21.65 -22.31 -5.87
C PRO A 126 -22.57 -21.40 -6.68
N ASN A 127 -22.45 -21.42 -8.00
CA ASN A 127 -23.41 -20.79 -8.89
C ASN A 127 -23.63 -21.66 -10.12
N GLU A 128 -24.79 -21.51 -10.75
CA GLU A 128 -25.23 -22.37 -11.89
C GLU A 128 -24.31 -22.27 -13.11
N LYS A 129 -23.58 -21.17 -13.27
CA LYS A 129 -22.71 -20.93 -14.44
C LYS A 129 -21.26 -21.37 -14.24
N GLU A 130 -20.77 -21.27 -13.02
CA GLU A 130 -19.33 -21.43 -12.68
C GLU A 130 -19.04 -22.73 -11.92
N GLY A 131 -20.09 -23.44 -11.48
CA GLY A 131 -19.96 -24.74 -10.85
C GLY A 131 -20.12 -24.75 -9.33
N PRO A 132 -19.61 -25.80 -8.65
CA PRO A 132 -19.91 -26.06 -7.25
C PRO A 132 -19.27 -25.11 -6.25
N GLY A 133 -18.42 -24.19 -6.72
CA GLY A 133 -17.63 -23.33 -5.85
C GLY A 133 -16.50 -24.07 -5.11
N GLY A 134 -15.82 -23.39 -4.23
CA GLY A 134 -14.77 -24.00 -3.40
C GLY A 134 -13.67 -23.05 -2.94
N ASN A 135 -12.65 -23.64 -2.33
CA ASN A 135 -11.44 -22.94 -1.93
C ASN A 135 -10.45 -22.93 -3.09
N HIS A 136 -10.06 -21.73 -3.52
CA HIS A 136 -9.15 -21.54 -4.63
C HIS A 136 -7.76 -21.07 -4.18
N MET A 137 -7.13 -20.23 -4.97
CA MET A 137 -5.76 -19.78 -4.79
C MET A 137 -5.54 -19.15 -3.40
N LYS A 138 -4.49 -19.57 -2.75
CA LYS A 138 -3.94 -18.90 -1.56
C LYS A 138 -2.99 -17.80 -1.99
N PHE A 139 -2.94 -16.74 -1.22
CA PHE A 139 -2.03 -15.61 -1.45
C PHE A 139 -1.48 -15.12 -0.11
N ALA A 140 -0.31 -14.51 -0.17
CA ALA A 140 0.32 -13.89 0.98
C ALA A 140 1.08 -12.64 0.51
N SER A 141 1.31 -11.72 1.42
CA SER A 141 2.18 -10.57 1.20
C SER A 141 2.80 -10.13 2.52
N VAL A 142 4.04 -9.69 2.48
CA VAL A 142 4.79 -9.20 3.64
C VAL A 142 5.35 -7.83 3.33
N LEU A 143 5.23 -6.92 4.29
CA LEU A 143 5.93 -5.65 4.33
C LEU A 143 6.83 -5.64 5.56
N LYS A 144 8.13 -5.46 5.37
CA LYS A 144 9.14 -5.47 6.43
C LYS A 144 9.99 -4.21 6.38
N VAL A 145 10.29 -3.64 7.55
CA VAL A 145 11.34 -2.63 7.70
C VAL A 145 12.69 -3.35 7.70
N HIS A 146 13.52 -3.09 6.69
CA HIS A 146 14.89 -3.62 6.63
C HIS A 146 15.85 -2.77 7.45
N SER A 147 15.73 -1.44 7.34
CA SER A 147 16.52 -0.49 8.13
C SER A 147 15.76 0.82 8.31
N THR A 148 15.94 1.44 9.46
CA THR A 148 15.46 2.79 9.78
C THR A 148 16.27 3.35 10.94
N ASP A 149 16.30 4.67 11.06
CA ASP A 149 16.80 5.41 12.23
C ASP A 149 15.67 5.85 13.18
N GLY A 150 14.41 5.62 12.77
CA GLY A 150 13.22 5.92 13.56
C GLY A 150 12.77 4.76 14.45
N GLU A 151 11.85 5.05 15.36
CA GLU A 151 11.16 4.06 16.18
C GLU A 151 10.08 3.37 15.35
N ILE A 152 9.95 2.05 15.50
CA ILE A 152 8.99 1.21 14.76
C ILE A 152 7.82 0.85 15.67
N GLU A 153 6.60 1.10 15.21
CA GLU A 153 5.37 0.59 15.80
C GLU A 153 4.57 -0.19 14.76
N THR A 154 4.20 -1.42 15.06
CA THR A 154 3.40 -2.27 14.17
C THR A 154 2.00 -2.46 14.72
N LEU A 155 1.00 -2.38 13.84
CA LEU A 155 -0.42 -2.56 14.15
C LEU A 155 -1.05 -3.57 13.19
N SER A 156 -1.93 -4.42 13.71
CA SER A 156 -2.74 -5.34 12.92
C SER A 156 -4.20 -5.17 13.31
N GLN A 157 -5.06 -5.04 12.32
CA GLN A 157 -6.51 -4.89 12.44
C GLN A 157 -7.21 -5.80 11.45
N ASN A 158 -8.52 -5.97 11.59
CA ASN A 158 -9.30 -6.89 10.75
C ASN A 158 -9.27 -6.57 9.24
N SER A 159 -8.99 -5.33 8.85
CA SER A 159 -9.02 -4.88 7.44
C SER A 159 -7.66 -4.49 6.88
N ASN A 160 -6.65 -4.36 7.73
CA ASN A 160 -5.31 -3.94 7.31
C ASN A 160 -4.26 -4.18 8.41
N ALA A 161 -3.00 -4.13 7.99
CA ALA A 161 -1.89 -4.02 8.91
C ALA A 161 -1.05 -2.78 8.58
N LYS A 162 -0.42 -2.17 9.58
CA LYS A 162 0.33 -0.92 9.44
C LYS A 162 1.68 -1.00 10.14
N ILE A 163 2.65 -0.31 9.56
CA ILE A 163 3.91 0.04 10.19
C ILE A 163 3.93 1.56 10.32
N ASN A 164 4.04 2.05 11.52
CA ASN A 164 4.28 3.46 11.81
C ASN A 164 5.76 3.62 12.13
N LEU A 165 6.39 4.63 11.55
CA LEU A 165 7.72 5.07 11.91
C LEU A 165 7.62 6.43 12.56
N ILE A 166 8.29 6.58 13.70
CA ILE A 166 8.28 7.80 14.50
C ILE A 166 9.68 8.40 14.46
N ASN A 167 9.74 9.68 14.11
CA ASN A 167 10.99 10.47 14.11
C ASN A 167 12.08 9.89 13.19
N ALA A 168 11.70 9.34 12.02
CA ALA A 168 12.61 8.77 11.05
C ALA A 168 13.11 9.80 10.04
N THR A 169 14.41 9.77 9.70
CA THR A 169 14.98 10.46 8.54
C THR A 169 15.24 9.52 7.37
N HIS A 170 15.24 8.21 7.63
CA HIS A 170 15.45 7.20 6.62
C HIS A 170 14.69 5.92 6.93
N VAL A 171 14.23 5.25 5.87
CA VAL A 171 13.67 3.89 5.94
C VAL A 171 13.91 3.13 4.64
N THR A 172 14.32 1.88 4.77
CA THR A 172 14.28 0.89 3.69
C THR A 172 13.24 -0.17 4.02
N LEU A 173 12.28 -0.34 3.12
CA LEU A 173 11.24 -1.35 3.21
C LEU A 173 11.48 -2.45 2.17
N ILE A 174 11.15 -3.68 2.56
CA ILE A 174 11.08 -4.84 1.65
C ILE A 174 9.64 -5.32 1.58
N PHE A 175 9.17 -5.52 0.38
CA PHE A 175 7.83 -6.02 0.09
C PHE A 175 7.88 -7.25 -0.82
N THR A 176 7.09 -8.28 -0.48
CA THR A 176 6.91 -9.53 -1.25
C THR A 176 5.48 -10.01 -1.17
#